data_6fddcabd53b292caaad0a332aa3c71a2
#
_entry.id   6fddcabd53b292caaad0a332aa3c71a2
#
_cell.length_a   1.000
_cell.length_b   1.000
_cell.length_c   1.000
_cell.angle_alpha   90.00
_cell.angle_beta   90.00
_cell.angle_gamma   90.00
#
_symmetry.space_group_name_H-M   'P 1'
#
loop_
_entity.id
_entity.type
_entity.pdbx_description
1 polymer ?
#
loop_
_entity_poly.entity_id
_entity_poly.type
_entity_poly.pdbx_seq_one_letter_code
_entity_poly.pdbx_strand_id
1 'polypeptide(L)'
;MIKNNFKGVFTVYRINSYKFGQIEINNQSYQNDVIIYPDQLKDNWWRNEGHRLHKSDIDKLSDYQPDLVIIGTGASGRMKVDPKLKQYFDEHNIKYYISTTNDAVKKHNEMIDKEQQVLTALHLTC
;
A
#
# COMPACT_ATOMS: atom_id res chain seq x y z
N MET A 1 -6.00 11.12 -21.69
CA MET A 1 -5.23 11.30 -20.50
C MET A 1 -3.93 10.57 -20.55
N ILE A 2 -2.97 11.18 -20.01
CA ILE A 2 -1.60 10.69 -20.09
C ILE A 2 -1.42 9.30 -19.52
N LYS A 3 -2.08 8.98 -18.41
CA LYS A 3 -1.94 7.65 -17.84
C LYS A 3 -2.20 6.54 -18.82
N ASN A 4 -3.10 6.75 -19.76
CA ASN A 4 -3.49 5.71 -20.69
C ASN A 4 -2.38 5.32 -21.64
N ASN A 5 -1.40 6.19 -21.81
CA ASN A 5 -0.30 5.91 -22.71
C ASN A 5 0.61 4.80 -22.21
N PHE A 6 0.45 4.41 -20.95
CA PHE A 6 1.37 3.47 -20.33
C PHE A 6 0.72 2.15 -19.97
N LYS A 7 -0.46 1.88 -20.47
CA LYS A 7 -1.17 0.66 -20.12
C LYS A 7 -0.36 -0.60 -20.34
N GLY A 8 0.41 -0.63 -21.40
CA GLY A 8 1.18 -1.81 -21.73
C GLY A 8 2.37 -2.06 -20.83
N VAL A 9 2.78 -1.07 -20.03
CA VAL A 9 3.97 -1.19 -19.20
C VAL A 9 3.65 -1.29 -17.71
N PHE A 10 2.41 -1.09 -17.32
CA PHE A 10 2.03 -1.21 -15.90
C PHE A 10 1.61 -2.62 -15.57
N THR A 11 2.13 -3.13 -14.46
CA THR A 11 1.67 -4.39 -13.90
C THR A 11 0.56 -4.07 -12.91
N VAL A 12 -0.57 -4.76 -13.05
CA VAL A 12 -1.65 -4.64 -12.09
C VAL A 12 -1.39 -5.68 -11.00
N TYR A 13 -1.35 -5.24 -9.75
CA TYR A 13 -1.09 -6.13 -8.63
C TYR A 13 -2.40 -6.43 -7.92
N ARG A 14 -2.97 -7.58 -8.23
CA ARG A 14 -4.21 -8.00 -7.58
C ARG A 14 -3.89 -8.85 -6.36
N ILE A 15 -4.52 -8.55 -5.25
CA ILE A 15 -4.35 -9.33 -4.03
C ILE A 15 -5.37 -10.45 -4.05
N ASN A 16 -4.87 -11.69 -4.10
CA ASN A 16 -5.73 -12.88 -4.17
C ASN A 16 -6.27 -13.26 -2.80
N SER A 17 -5.43 -13.17 -1.76
CA SER A 17 -5.85 -13.50 -0.41
C SER A 17 -4.90 -12.89 0.60
N TYR A 18 -5.40 -12.74 1.81
CA TYR A 18 -4.60 -12.30 2.95
C TYR A 18 -5.02 -13.08 4.18
N LYS A 19 -4.05 -13.56 4.93
CA LYS A 19 -4.26 -14.05 6.28
C LYS A 19 -3.06 -13.64 7.12
N PHE A 20 -3.17 -13.76 8.43
CA PHE A 20 -2.11 -13.34 9.34
C PHE A 20 -0.74 -13.86 8.87
N GLY A 21 0.16 -12.94 8.59
CA GLY A 21 1.53 -13.28 8.21
C GLY A 21 1.73 -13.75 6.78
N GLN A 22 0.69 -13.72 5.94
CA GLN A 22 0.82 -14.19 4.57
C GLN A 22 -0.12 -13.46 3.63
N ILE A 23 0.38 -13.10 2.46
CA ILE A 23 -0.44 -12.45 1.44
C ILE A 23 -0.10 -13.07 0.08
N GLU A 24 -1.11 -13.22 -0.76
CA GLU A 24 -0.93 -13.70 -2.11
C GLU A 24 -1.26 -12.57 -3.07
N ILE A 25 -0.31 -12.24 -3.94
CA ILE A 25 -0.44 -11.14 -4.89
C ILE A 25 -0.05 -11.67 -6.27
N ASN A 26 -0.95 -11.53 -7.23
CA ASN A 26 -0.75 -12.07 -8.58
C ASN A 26 -0.34 -13.54 -8.52
N ASN A 27 -1.01 -14.30 -7.65
CA ASN A 27 -0.82 -15.75 -7.48
C ASN A 27 0.55 -16.14 -6.91
N GLN A 28 1.26 -15.19 -6.30
CA GLN A 28 2.53 -15.46 -5.65
C GLN A 28 2.43 -15.11 -4.18
N SER A 29 2.96 -15.98 -3.32
CA SER A 29 2.83 -15.86 -1.86
C SER A 29 4.01 -15.09 -1.26
N TYR A 30 3.71 -14.21 -0.31
CA TYR A 30 4.71 -13.44 0.42
C TYR A 30 4.42 -13.54 1.91
N GLN A 31 5.48 -13.69 2.71
CA GLN A 31 5.36 -13.85 4.15
C GLN A 31 5.92 -12.68 4.95
N ASN A 32 6.29 -11.62 4.28
CA ASN A 32 6.78 -10.41 4.93
C ASN A 32 5.96 -9.23 4.46
N ASP A 33 5.98 -8.16 5.23
CA ASP A 33 5.24 -6.96 4.87
C ASP A 33 5.63 -6.48 3.47
N VAL A 34 4.70 -5.85 2.78
CA VAL A 34 4.89 -5.45 1.39
C VAL A 34 4.44 -4.01 1.17
N ILE A 35 5.05 -3.37 0.17
CA ILE A 35 4.51 -2.15 -0.41
C ILE A 35 4.27 -2.42 -1.88
N ILE A 36 3.06 -2.13 -2.33
CA ILE A 36 2.68 -2.20 -3.74
C ILE A 36 2.62 -0.78 -4.26
N TYR A 37 3.55 -0.45 -5.15
CA TYR A 37 3.56 0.84 -5.85
C TYR A 37 2.76 0.68 -7.14
N PRO A 38 2.40 1.78 -7.80
CA PRO A 38 1.70 1.65 -9.08
C PRO A 38 2.46 0.83 -10.12
N ASP A 39 3.79 0.80 -10.06
CA ASP A 39 4.61 0.16 -11.09
C ASP A 39 5.52 -0.94 -10.56
N GLN A 40 5.50 -1.25 -9.28
CA GLN A 40 6.38 -2.28 -8.73
C GLN A 40 5.89 -2.76 -7.38
N LEU A 41 6.35 -3.94 -7.01
CA LEU A 41 6.07 -4.55 -5.70
C LEU A 41 7.38 -4.66 -4.95
N LYS A 42 7.38 -4.20 -3.72
CA LYS A 42 8.53 -4.38 -2.82
C LYS A 42 8.08 -5.33 -1.72
N ASP A 43 8.63 -6.54 -1.72
CA ASP A 43 8.38 -7.46 -0.63
C ASP A 43 9.45 -7.27 0.45
N ASN A 44 9.28 -7.95 1.57
CA ASN A 44 10.22 -7.86 2.67
C ASN A 44 10.42 -6.39 3.10
N TRP A 45 9.29 -5.68 3.19
CA TRP A 45 9.29 -4.26 3.56
C TRP A 45 9.61 -4.12 5.04
N TRP A 46 10.68 -3.39 5.33
CA TRP A 46 11.17 -3.25 6.68
C TRP A 46 10.99 -1.81 7.15
N ARG A 47 10.59 -1.64 8.41
CA ARG A 47 10.41 -0.34 9.03
C ARG A 47 11.31 -0.25 10.26
N ASN A 48 11.71 0.98 10.62
CA ASN A 48 12.52 1.19 11.82
C ASN A 48 11.77 0.78 13.09
N GLU A 49 10.48 1.07 13.15
CA GLU A 49 9.64 0.66 14.27
C GLU A 49 8.52 -0.22 13.74
N GLY A 50 8.41 -1.43 14.25
CA GLY A 50 7.46 -2.39 13.71
C GLY A 50 6.02 -1.90 13.74
N HIS A 51 5.64 -1.16 14.77
CA HIS A 51 4.25 -0.72 14.96
C HIS A 51 4.06 0.78 14.79
N ARG A 52 4.98 1.45 14.09
CA ARG A 52 4.81 2.86 13.75
C ARG A 52 5.34 3.12 12.36
N LEU A 53 4.50 3.72 11.55
CA LEU A 53 4.83 4.03 10.17
C LEU A 53 5.21 5.50 10.04
N HIS A 54 6.43 5.73 9.57
CA HIS A 54 6.94 7.07 9.30
C HIS A 54 7.05 7.28 7.78
N LYS A 55 7.11 8.55 7.39
CA LYS A 55 7.27 8.88 5.98
C LYS A 55 8.52 8.22 5.39
N SER A 56 9.60 8.17 6.16
CA SER A 56 10.86 7.59 5.69
C SER A 56 10.77 6.08 5.45
N ASP A 57 9.72 5.42 5.95
CA ASP A 57 9.54 3.99 5.75
C ASP A 57 8.97 3.66 4.36
N ILE A 58 8.43 4.65 3.66
CA ILE A 58 7.91 4.45 2.31
C ILE A 58 8.89 5.06 1.33
N ASP A 59 9.75 4.21 0.77
CA ASP A 59 10.76 4.64 -0.17
C ASP A 59 10.11 5.31 -1.37
N LYS A 60 10.72 6.37 -1.84
CA LYS A 60 10.30 7.04 -3.07
C LYS A 60 8.86 7.54 -3.05
N LEU A 61 8.30 7.75 -1.87
CA LEU A 61 6.93 8.25 -1.78
C LEU A 61 6.76 9.52 -2.62
N SER A 62 7.74 10.40 -2.58
CA SER A 62 7.65 11.67 -3.31
C SER A 62 7.72 11.51 -4.84
N ASP A 63 8.13 10.33 -5.33
CA ASP A 63 8.19 10.08 -6.76
C ASP A 63 6.85 9.68 -7.34
N TYR A 64 5.86 9.45 -6.50
CA TYR A 64 4.55 9.01 -6.94
C TYR A 64 3.49 10.03 -6.60
N GLN A 65 2.50 10.13 -7.47
CA GLN A 65 1.28 10.88 -7.19
C GLN A 65 0.10 9.96 -7.38
N PRO A 66 -0.08 9.02 -6.45
CA PRO A 66 -1.16 8.05 -6.59
C PRO A 66 -2.52 8.70 -6.39
N ASP A 67 -3.53 8.07 -6.93
CA ASP A 67 -4.91 8.49 -6.69
C ASP A 67 -5.31 8.26 -5.24
N LEU A 68 -4.70 7.25 -4.61
CA LEU A 68 -4.97 6.92 -3.21
C LEU A 68 -3.77 6.19 -2.62
N VAL A 69 -3.41 6.54 -1.39
CA VAL A 69 -2.47 5.76 -0.58
C VAL A 69 -3.30 4.90 0.37
N ILE A 70 -3.05 3.60 0.38
CA ILE A 70 -3.77 2.66 1.25
C ILE A 70 -2.76 2.10 2.24
N ILE A 71 -3.12 2.14 3.52
CA ILE A 71 -2.25 1.63 4.58
C ILE A 71 -3.01 0.60 5.40
N GLY A 72 -2.52 -0.63 5.38
CA GLY A 72 -3.03 -1.72 6.20
C GLY A 72 -2.19 -1.83 7.46
N THR A 73 -2.82 -1.63 8.60
CA THR A 73 -2.14 -1.49 9.88
C THR A 73 -1.99 -2.79 10.64
N GLY A 74 -2.25 -3.92 10.00
CA GLY A 74 -2.13 -5.24 10.60
C GLY A 74 -3.48 -5.89 10.83
N ALA A 75 -3.47 -7.16 11.18
CA ALA A 75 -4.69 -7.92 11.44
C ALA A 75 -5.47 -7.29 12.59
N SER A 76 -4.78 -6.78 13.60
CA SER A 76 -5.37 -6.13 14.78
C SER A 76 -5.23 -4.62 14.77
N GLY A 77 -4.67 -4.05 13.71
CA GLY A 77 -4.53 -2.61 13.60
C GLY A 77 -3.49 -2.00 14.53
N ARG A 78 -2.47 -2.74 14.88
CA ARG A 78 -1.48 -2.26 15.87
C ARG A 78 -0.47 -1.26 15.32
N MET A 79 -0.24 -1.24 14.03
CA MET A 79 0.69 -0.28 13.47
C MET A 79 0.05 1.09 13.45
N LYS A 80 0.70 2.06 14.07
CA LYS A 80 0.20 3.44 14.12
C LYS A 80 0.85 4.25 13.02
N VAL A 81 0.10 5.16 12.44
CA VAL A 81 0.61 6.05 11.40
C VAL A 81 1.03 7.35 12.07
N ASP A 82 2.30 7.74 11.85
CA ASP A 82 2.82 8.98 12.42
C ASP A 82 1.98 10.16 11.91
N PRO A 83 1.54 11.05 12.81
CA PRO A 83 0.78 12.23 12.37
C PRO A 83 1.50 13.07 11.32
N LYS A 84 2.82 13.08 11.33
CA LYS A 84 3.60 13.82 10.32
C LYS A 84 3.40 13.24 8.93
N LEU A 85 3.17 11.92 8.83
CA LEU A 85 2.91 11.31 7.54
C LEU A 85 1.55 11.75 7.01
N LYS A 86 0.54 11.79 7.88
CA LYS A 86 -0.78 12.28 7.48
C LYS A 86 -0.70 13.74 7.05
N GLN A 87 0.09 14.53 7.77
CA GLN A 87 0.28 15.94 7.41
C GLN A 87 0.92 16.06 6.03
N TYR A 88 1.90 15.21 5.74
CA TYR A 88 2.53 15.20 4.42
C TYR A 88 1.50 14.93 3.32
N PHE A 89 0.63 13.93 3.54
CA PHE A 89 -0.42 13.64 2.57
C PHE A 89 -1.32 14.85 2.36
N ASP A 90 -1.74 15.48 3.46
CA ASP A 90 -2.64 16.63 3.37
C ASP A 90 -1.98 17.80 2.63
N GLU A 91 -0.70 18.05 2.91
CA GLU A 91 0.02 19.14 2.29
C GLU A 91 0.24 18.93 0.80
N HIS A 92 0.28 17.68 0.36
CA HIS A 92 0.49 17.33 -1.04
C HIS A 92 -0.79 16.90 -1.74
N ASN A 93 -1.93 17.09 -1.11
CA ASN A 93 -3.23 16.76 -1.67
C ASN A 93 -3.33 15.28 -2.05
N ILE A 94 -2.71 14.42 -1.26
CA ILE A 94 -2.75 12.98 -1.46
C ILE A 94 -3.85 12.39 -0.58
N LYS A 95 -4.80 11.72 -1.19
CA LYS A 95 -5.85 11.02 -0.46
C LYS A 95 -5.28 9.74 0.14
N TYR A 96 -5.78 9.39 1.31
CA TYR A 96 -5.30 8.17 1.96
C TYR A 96 -6.44 7.43 2.65
N TYR A 97 -6.23 6.14 2.83
CA TYR A 97 -7.19 5.25 3.47
C TYR A 97 -6.39 4.35 4.42
N ILE A 98 -6.64 4.47 5.71
CA ILE A 98 -5.93 3.73 6.75
C ILE A 98 -6.92 2.81 7.44
N SER A 99 -6.61 1.52 7.48
CA SER A 99 -7.52 0.53 8.07
C SER A 99 -6.73 -0.70 8.49
N THR A 100 -7.43 -1.68 9.07
CA THR A 100 -6.83 -3.00 9.24
C THR A 100 -6.45 -3.56 7.88
N THR A 101 -5.54 -4.51 7.87
CA THR A 101 -5.04 -5.06 6.61
C THR A 101 -6.13 -5.78 5.82
N ASN A 102 -7.07 -6.44 6.49
CA ASN A 102 -8.20 -7.05 5.78
C ASN A 102 -8.98 -6.03 4.95
N ASP A 103 -9.30 -4.90 5.55
CA ASP A 103 -10.06 -3.87 4.83
C ASP A 103 -9.19 -3.16 3.78
N ALA A 104 -7.90 -3.00 4.06
CA ALA A 104 -6.99 -2.39 3.11
C ALA A 104 -6.86 -3.23 1.85
N VAL A 105 -6.82 -4.55 1.98
CA VAL A 105 -6.76 -5.47 0.84
C VAL A 105 -8.00 -5.31 -0.03
N LYS A 106 -9.17 -5.24 0.59
CA LYS A 106 -10.42 -5.06 -0.16
C LYS A 106 -10.42 -3.72 -0.90
N LYS A 107 -9.97 -2.69 -0.21
CA LYS A 107 -9.91 -1.35 -0.80
C LYS A 107 -8.95 -1.31 -1.98
N HIS A 108 -7.80 -1.97 -1.84
CA HIS A 108 -6.83 -2.05 -2.92
C HIS A 108 -7.44 -2.65 -4.18
N ASN A 109 -8.08 -3.81 -4.04
CA ASN A 109 -8.68 -4.49 -5.19
C ASN A 109 -9.82 -3.67 -5.80
N GLU A 110 -10.61 -3.02 -4.95
CA GLU A 110 -11.67 -2.15 -5.43
C GLU A 110 -11.12 -1.03 -6.30
N MET A 111 -10.02 -0.42 -5.86
CA MET A 111 -9.44 0.72 -6.56
C MET A 111 -8.79 0.32 -7.87
N ILE A 112 -8.10 -0.82 -7.91
CA ILE A 112 -7.51 -1.25 -9.19
C ILE A 112 -8.59 -1.65 -10.18
N ASP A 113 -9.72 -2.16 -9.71
CA ASP A 113 -10.85 -2.46 -10.59
C ASP A 113 -11.43 -1.18 -11.20
N LYS A 114 -11.27 -0.06 -10.53
CA LYS A 114 -11.68 1.26 -11.03
C LYS A 114 -10.55 1.93 -11.82
N GLU A 115 -9.48 1.21 -12.10
CA GLU A 115 -8.33 1.70 -12.85
C GLU A 115 -7.65 2.90 -12.18
N GLN A 116 -7.70 2.93 -10.86
CA GLN A 116 -7.01 3.95 -10.09
C GLN A 116 -5.59 3.50 -9.79
N GLN A 117 -4.67 4.46 -9.71
CA GLN A 117 -3.30 4.16 -9.31
C GLN A 117 -3.21 4.27 -7.80
N VAL A 118 -2.77 3.20 -7.17
CA VAL A 118 -2.68 3.15 -5.71
C VAL A 118 -1.26 2.83 -5.27
N LEU A 119 -0.92 3.34 -4.10
CA LEU A 119 0.29 2.95 -3.38
C LEU A 119 -0.22 2.32 -2.09
N THR A 120 0.05 1.02 -1.92
CA THR A 120 -0.55 0.24 -0.84
C THR A 120 0.54 -0.37 0.04
N ALA A 121 0.58 0.04 1.30
CA ALA A 121 1.57 -0.46 2.26
C ALA A 121 0.84 -1.35 3.27
N LEU A 122 1.29 -2.59 3.40
CA LEU A 122 0.57 -3.60 4.17
C LEU A 122 1.44 -4.25 5.22
N HIS A 123 1.02 -4.11 6.48
CA HIS A 123 1.57 -4.84 7.60
C HIS A 123 0.77 -6.14 7.73
N LEU A 124 1.45 -7.28 7.69
CA LEU A 124 0.76 -8.58 7.57
C LEU A 124 0.42 -9.23 8.91
N THR A 125 1.09 -8.85 9.99
CA THR A 125 0.85 -9.45 11.31
C THR A 125 0.04 -8.52 12.18
N CYS A 126 0.34 -8.37 13.45
CA CYS A 126 -0.47 -7.56 14.36
C CYS A 126 -0.68 -6.14 13.89
#